data_5fc9e8a2c2e9e995e796c8556f4c7bae
#
_entry.id   5fc9e8a2c2e9e995e796c8556f4c7bae
#
_cell.length_a   1.000
_cell.length_b   1.000
_cell.length_c   1.000
_cell.angle_alpha   90.00
_cell.angle_beta   90.00
_cell.angle_gamma   90.00
#
_symmetry.space_group_name_H-M   'P 1'
#
loop_
_entity.id
_entity.type
_entity.pdbx_description
1 polymer ?
#
loop_
_entity_poly.entity_id
_entity_poly.type
_entity_poly.pdbx_seq_one_letter_code
_entity_poly.pdbx_strand_id
1 'polypeptide(L)'
;MNKKSVTDVDVKGKRVLVRCDFNVPMKAGKITDENRIIGALPTIRYLMEQGAKVVLCSHMGKPHNVFDDKIKLNKKEKKAVEALPESERDAAAASYIEKAKGDVKKFSLKPVADRLNELLGNKVAFASDTVGPDAQAKVAACKPGECVLLENTRFTAGEEGRDPEFCKALASFCDVYVNDAFGTAHRSHASTAA
;
A
#
# COMPACT_ATOMS: atom_id res chain seq x y z
N MET A 1 14.22 -8.80 -22.37
CA MET A 1 14.59 -8.54 -20.97
C MET A 1 14.50 -9.83 -20.18
N ASN A 2 15.62 -10.32 -19.68
CA ASN A 2 15.61 -11.47 -18.77
C ASN A 2 15.07 -10.99 -17.40
N LYS A 3 13.85 -11.38 -17.09
CA LYS A 3 13.29 -11.13 -15.75
C LYS A 3 14.00 -12.05 -14.76
N LYS A 4 14.62 -11.47 -13.75
CA LYS A 4 15.21 -12.25 -12.66
C LYS A 4 14.12 -12.72 -11.72
N SER A 5 14.20 -13.99 -11.29
CA SER A 5 13.37 -14.51 -10.20
C SER A 5 13.91 -14.00 -8.85
N VAL A 6 13.06 -13.98 -7.83
CA VAL A 6 13.47 -13.65 -6.46
C VAL A 6 14.59 -14.56 -5.94
N THR A 7 14.64 -15.80 -6.44
CA THR A 7 15.68 -16.79 -6.09
C THR A 7 17.04 -16.52 -6.73
N ASP A 8 17.10 -15.64 -7.74
CA ASP A 8 18.33 -15.30 -8.46
C ASP A 8 19.14 -14.18 -7.80
N VAL A 9 18.65 -13.61 -6.70
CA VAL A 9 19.24 -12.45 -6.03
C VAL A 9 19.57 -12.80 -4.59
N ASP A 10 20.78 -12.45 -4.15
CA ASP A 10 21.13 -12.53 -2.73
C ASP A 10 20.46 -11.38 -1.98
N VAL A 11 19.58 -11.74 -1.04
CA VAL A 11 18.78 -10.78 -0.26
C VAL A 11 19.12 -10.76 1.22
N LYS A 12 20.11 -11.58 1.65
CA LYS A 12 20.48 -11.67 3.07
C LYS A 12 20.90 -10.32 3.64
N GLY A 13 20.22 -9.89 4.69
CA GLY A 13 20.46 -8.61 5.36
C GLY A 13 20.03 -7.39 4.57
N LYS A 14 19.49 -7.56 3.36
CA LYS A 14 19.04 -6.46 2.50
C LYS A 14 17.58 -6.12 2.76
N ARG A 15 17.22 -4.86 2.54
CA ARG A 15 15.84 -4.40 2.54
C ARG A 15 15.22 -4.73 1.19
N VAL A 16 14.15 -5.48 1.21
CA VAL A 16 13.43 -5.91 0.00
C VAL A 16 12.03 -5.35 0.03
N LEU A 17 11.72 -4.44 -0.88
CA LEU A 17 10.38 -3.91 -1.07
C LEU A 17 9.61 -4.84 -2.01
N VAL A 18 8.53 -5.43 -1.50
CA VAL A 18 7.67 -6.35 -2.25
C VAL A 18 6.34 -5.68 -2.53
N ARG A 19 6.02 -5.48 -3.80
CA ARG A 19 4.69 -5.03 -4.22
C ARG A 19 3.77 -6.25 -4.28
N CYS A 20 2.82 -6.31 -3.37
CA CYS A 20 1.82 -7.38 -3.27
C CYS A 20 0.47 -6.94 -3.82
N ASP A 21 -0.41 -7.89 -4.05
CA ASP A 21 -1.82 -7.64 -4.29
C ASP A 21 -2.61 -8.09 -3.05
N PHE A 22 -2.86 -7.15 -2.15
CA PHE A 22 -3.70 -7.34 -0.96
C PHE A 22 -5.06 -6.65 -1.08
N ASN A 23 -5.48 -6.39 -2.32
CA ASN A 23 -6.81 -5.85 -2.58
C ASN A 23 -7.87 -6.96 -2.42
N VAL A 24 -8.07 -7.37 -1.18
CA VAL A 24 -8.98 -8.45 -0.79
C VAL A 24 -10.39 -7.90 -0.54
N PRO A 25 -11.44 -8.70 -0.82
CA PRO A 25 -12.80 -8.31 -0.49
C PRO A 25 -13.01 -8.26 1.02
N MET A 26 -13.69 -7.21 1.47
CA MET A 26 -13.97 -6.95 2.88
C MET A 26 -15.48 -6.78 3.09
N LYS A 27 -15.98 -7.26 4.22
CA LYS A 27 -17.37 -7.03 4.65
C LYS A 27 -17.38 -6.73 6.16
N ALA A 28 -17.93 -5.58 6.52
CA ALA A 28 -18.01 -5.12 7.91
C ALA A 28 -16.63 -5.16 8.64
N GLY A 29 -15.58 -4.72 7.95
CA GLY A 29 -14.22 -4.69 8.49
C GLY A 29 -13.50 -6.04 8.55
N LYS A 30 -14.11 -7.10 8.00
CA LYS A 30 -13.54 -8.45 7.96
C LYS A 30 -13.21 -8.89 6.55
N ILE A 31 -12.08 -9.59 6.39
CA ILE A 31 -11.66 -10.19 5.13
C ILE A 31 -12.58 -11.38 4.83
N THR A 32 -13.22 -11.37 3.66
CA THR A 32 -14.14 -12.45 3.23
C THR A 32 -13.48 -13.47 2.30
N ASP A 33 -12.36 -13.12 1.67
CA ASP A 33 -11.56 -14.02 0.83
C ASP A 33 -10.09 -13.63 0.99
N GLU A 34 -9.26 -14.58 1.43
CA GLU A 34 -7.83 -14.35 1.68
C GLU A 34 -6.91 -14.97 0.60
N ASN A 35 -7.43 -15.40 -0.52
CA ASN A 35 -6.65 -16.09 -1.56
C ASN A 35 -5.43 -15.27 -2.02
N ARG A 36 -5.56 -13.95 -2.13
CA ARG A 36 -4.46 -13.07 -2.51
C ARG A 36 -3.38 -12.98 -1.44
N ILE A 37 -3.76 -13.03 -0.18
CA ILE A 37 -2.81 -13.08 0.94
C ILE A 37 -2.06 -14.40 0.92
N ILE A 38 -2.77 -15.51 0.80
CA ILE A 38 -2.17 -16.85 0.71
C ILE A 38 -1.24 -16.96 -0.50
N GLY A 39 -1.63 -16.40 -1.64
CA GLY A 39 -0.80 -16.39 -2.84
C GLY A 39 0.52 -15.61 -2.71
N ALA A 40 0.58 -14.63 -1.82
CA ALA A 40 1.80 -13.88 -1.55
C ALA A 40 2.75 -14.55 -0.54
N LEU A 41 2.24 -15.48 0.26
CA LEU A 41 3.03 -16.11 1.33
C LEU A 41 4.30 -16.82 0.86
N PRO A 42 4.32 -17.58 -0.26
CA PRO A 42 5.55 -18.25 -0.70
C PRO A 42 6.72 -17.27 -0.89
N THR A 43 6.48 -16.16 -1.58
CA THR A 43 7.50 -15.12 -1.78
C THR A 43 7.93 -14.47 -0.47
N ILE A 44 6.98 -14.11 0.38
CA ILE A 44 7.26 -13.47 1.67
C ILE A 44 8.06 -14.41 2.57
N ARG A 45 7.63 -15.66 2.72
CA ARG A 45 8.32 -16.67 3.53
C ARG A 45 9.72 -16.95 3.03
N TYR A 46 9.89 -17.08 1.72
CA TYR A 46 11.20 -17.27 1.12
C TYR A 46 12.16 -16.14 1.50
N LEU A 47 11.72 -14.89 1.34
CA LEU A 47 12.55 -13.72 1.67
C LEU A 47 12.89 -13.66 3.16
N MET A 48 11.93 -13.95 4.04
CA MET A 48 12.15 -14.00 5.48
C MET A 48 13.16 -15.08 5.86
N GLU A 49 13.04 -16.27 5.28
CA GLU A 49 13.94 -17.41 5.51
C GLU A 49 15.36 -17.11 5.03
N GLN A 50 15.51 -16.33 3.95
CA GLN A 50 16.81 -15.87 3.45
C GLN A 50 17.41 -14.73 4.27
N GLY A 51 16.75 -14.29 5.33
CA GLY A 51 17.27 -13.22 6.19
C GLY A 51 17.11 -11.82 5.63
N ALA A 52 16.19 -11.61 4.70
CA ALA A 52 15.85 -10.27 4.20
C ALA A 52 15.06 -9.48 5.24
N LYS A 53 15.16 -8.17 5.17
CA LYS A 53 14.28 -7.22 5.84
C LYS A 53 13.17 -6.89 4.85
N VAL A 54 11.97 -7.41 5.09
CA VAL A 54 10.89 -7.38 4.09
C VAL A 54 9.96 -6.20 4.33
N VAL A 55 9.80 -5.35 3.31
CA VAL A 55 8.85 -4.24 3.31
C VAL A 55 7.77 -4.53 2.28
N LEU A 56 6.53 -4.65 2.74
CA LEU A 56 5.39 -4.97 1.90
C LEU A 56 4.59 -3.71 1.60
N CYS A 57 4.17 -3.53 0.35
CA CYS A 57 3.27 -2.46 -0.04
C CYS A 57 2.16 -2.99 -0.95
N SER A 58 0.99 -2.42 -0.83
CA SER A 58 -0.19 -2.76 -1.63
C SER A 58 -1.20 -1.62 -1.62
N HIS A 59 -2.12 -1.65 -2.58
CA HIS A 59 -3.34 -0.86 -2.52
C HIS A 59 -4.53 -1.74 -2.07
N MET A 60 -5.59 -1.07 -1.62
CA MET A 60 -6.89 -1.69 -1.35
C MET A 60 -8.00 -0.73 -1.79
N GLY A 61 -8.92 -1.22 -2.62
CA GLY A 61 -10.06 -0.46 -3.08
C GLY A 61 -9.71 0.77 -3.91
N LYS A 62 -10.60 1.73 -3.90
CA LYS A 62 -10.45 3.03 -4.57
C LYS A 62 -10.68 4.17 -3.58
N PRO A 63 -9.79 4.37 -2.61
CA PRO A 63 -9.93 5.41 -1.60
C PRO A 63 -9.62 6.79 -2.17
N HIS A 64 -10.06 7.81 -1.45
CA HIS A 64 -9.54 9.16 -1.65
C HIS A 64 -8.09 9.27 -1.13
N ASN A 65 -7.38 10.30 -1.59
CA ASN A 65 -5.99 10.57 -1.19
C ASN A 65 -5.90 11.23 0.20
N VAL A 66 -6.35 10.50 1.21
CA VAL A 66 -6.55 11.01 2.59
C VAL A 66 -5.25 11.36 3.32
N PHE A 67 -4.10 10.94 2.84
CA PHE A 67 -2.81 11.29 3.42
C PHE A 67 -2.22 12.59 2.85
N ASP A 68 -2.81 13.13 1.78
CA ASP A 68 -2.39 14.41 1.21
C ASP A 68 -3.06 15.59 1.94
N ASP A 69 -2.43 16.75 1.88
CA ASP A 69 -2.97 17.99 2.48
C ASP A 69 -4.30 18.39 1.84
N LYS A 70 -4.44 18.15 0.54
CA LYS A 70 -5.68 18.36 -0.20
C LYS A 70 -6.28 17.06 -0.68
N ILE A 71 -7.42 16.70 -0.14
CA ILE A 71 -8.21 15.56 -0.60
C ILE A 71 -8.94 15.95 -1.89
N LYS A 72 -8.75 15.17 -2.95
CA LYS A 72 -9.38 15.38 -4.25
C LYS A 72 -10.70 14.62 -4.35
N LEU A 73 -11.73 15.26 -4.90
CA LEU A 73 -12.97 14.59 -5.25
C LEU A 73 -12.75 13.63 -6.43
N ASN A 74 -13.45 12.49 -6.42
CA ASN A 74 -13.47 11.60 -7.57
C ASN A 74 -14.37 12.17 -8.70
N LYS A 75 -14.36 11.52 -9.86
CA LYS A 75 -15.12 12.01 -11.03
C LYS A 75 -16.62 12.11 -10.77
N LYS A 76 -17.18 11.15 -10.05
CA LYS A 76 -18.62 11.11 -9.71
C LYS A 76 -18.99 12.26 -8.80
N GLU A 77 -18.19 12.52 -7.78
CA GLU A 77 -18.39 13.62 -6.83
C GLU A 77 -18.22 14.99 -7.52
N LYS A 78 -17.21 15.15 -8.37
CA LYS A 78 -17.03 16.36 -9.17
C LYS A 78 -18.26 16.67 -10.03
N LYS A 79 -18.79 15.68 -10.73
CA LYS A 79 -20.01 15.83 -11.54
C LYS A 79 -21.21 16.21 -10.68
N ALA A 80 -21.37 15.59 -9.51
CA ALA A 80 -22.45 15.90 -8.59
C ALA A 80 -22.36 17.35 -8.10
N VAL A 81 -21.18 17.83 -7.76
CA VAL A 81 -20.95 19.23 -7.34
C VAL A 81 -21.23 20.20 -8.48
N GLU A 82 -20.71 19.93 -9.70
CA GLU A 82 -20.93 20.77 -10.87
C GLU A 82 -22.40 20.88 -11.28
N ALA A 83 -23.21 19.86 -10.99
CA ALA A 83 -24.66 19.87 -11.25
C ALA A 83 -25.45 20.75 -10.30
N LEU A 84 -24.85 21.23 -9.19
CA LEU A 84 -25.48 22.09 -8.21
C LEU A 84 -25.37 23.57 -8.61
N PRO A 85 -26.28 24.44 -8.11
CA PRO A 85 -26.10 25.88 -8.19
C PRO A 85 -24.76 26.31 -7.60
N GLU A 86 -24.13 27.31 -8.19
CA GLU A 86 -22.79 27.77 -7.76
C GLU A 86 -22.71 28.09 -6.27
N SER A 87 -23.77 28.66 -5.70
CA SER A 87 -23.86 28.98 -4.27
C SER A 87 -23.82 27.77 -3.33
N GLU A 88 -24.10 26.56 -3.83
CA GLU A 88 -24.13 25.32 -3.05
C GLU A 88 -22.90 24.45 -3.24
N ARG A 89 -22.04 24.75 -4.24
CA ARG A 89 -20.91 23.90 -4.63
C ARG A 89 -19.86 23.75 -3.55
N ASP A 90 -19.48 24.84 -2.90
CA ASP A 90 -18.42 24.81 -1.88
C ASP A 90 -18.84 23.98 -0.67
N ALA A 91 -20.07 24.12 -0.21
CA ALA A 91 -20.60 23.32 0.90
C ALA A 91 -20.70 21.83 0.55
N ALA A 92 -21.12 21.51 -0.67
CA ALA A 92 -21.19 20.13 -1.15
C ALA A 92 -19.80 19.50 -1.27
N ALA A 93 -18.83 20.22 -1.84
CA ALA A 93 -17.44 19.76 -1.93
C ALA A 93 -16.85 19.50 -0.55
N ALA A 94 -17.04 20.41 0.39
CA ALA A 94 -16.58 20.27 1.78
C ALA A 94 -17.20 19.04 2.46
N SER A 95 -18.47 18.76 2.21
CA SER A 95 -19.17 17.57 2.74
C SER A 95 -18.58 16.27 2.19
N TYR A 96 -18.27 16.20 0.89
CA TYR A 96 -17.61 15.04 0.30
C TYR A 96 -16.19 14.84 0.87
N ILE A 97 -15.44 15.90 1.06
CA ILE A 97 -14.09 15.84 1.64
C ILE A 97 -14.14 15.33 3.08
N GLU A 98 -15.08 15.82 3.89
CA GLU A 98 -15.23 15.36 5.27
C GLU A 98 -15.60 13.87 5.34
N LYS A 99 -16.50 13.42 4.46
CA LYS A 99 -16.85 12.01 4.35
C LYS A 99 -15.66 11.14 3.89
N ALA A 100 -14.85 11.66 2.98
CA ALA A 100 -13.67 10.97 2.46
C ALA A 100 -12.63 10.64 3.54
N LYS A 101 -12.55 11.43 4.60
CA LYS A 101 -11.64 11.17 5.73
C LYS A 101 -11.91 9.81 6.39
N GLY A 102 -13.10 9.28 6.29
CA GLY A 102 -13.46 7.95 6.76
C GLY A 102 -12.79 6.82 5.97
N ASP A 103 -12.24 7.09 4.82
CA ASP A 103 -11.56 6.09 3.98
C ASP A 103 -10.31 5.51 4.66
N VAL A 104 -9.66 6.26 5.55
CA VAL A 104 -8.53 5.75 6.36
C VAL A 104 -8.93 4.48 7.11
N LYS A 105 -10.14 4.43 7.68
CA LYS A 105 -10.64 3.26 8.38
C LYS A 105 -11.19 2.21 7.41
N LYS A 106 -11.94 2.65 6.40
CA LYS A 106 -12.64 1.76 5.46
C LYS A 106 -11.69 0.97 4.58
N PHE A 107 -10.59 1.57 4.14
CA PHE A 107 -9.63 0.99 3.20
C PHE A 107 -8.25 0.75 3.80
N SER A 108 -8.15 0.73 5.13
CA SER A 108 -6.89 0.40 5.81
C SER A 108 -6.44 -1.04 5.54
N LEU A 109 -5.14 -1.24 5.40
CA LEU A 109 -4.52 -2.56 5.32
C LEU A 109 -4.28 -3.19 6.70
N LYS A 110 -4.71 -2.56 7.80
CA LYS A 110 -4.54 -3.12 9.15
C LYS A 110 -5.11 -4.54 9.31
N PRO A 111 -6.30 -4.86 8.79
CA PRO A 111 -6.80 -6.24 8.85
C PRO A 111 -5.91 -7.25 8.11
N VAL A 112 -5.28 -6.83 7.01
CA VAL A 112 -4.32 -7.67 6.28
C VAL A 112 -3.06 -7.88 7.12
N ALA A 113 -2.55 -6.85 7.79
CA ALA A 113 -1.41 -6.96 8.70
C ALA A 113 -1.68 -7.92 9.85
N ASP A 114 -2.86 -7.85 10.45
CA ASP A 114 -3.26 -8.74 11.53
C ASP A 114 -3.31 -10.20 11.05
N ARG A 115 -3.85 -10.44 9.86
CA ARG A 115 -3.89 -11.79 9.27
C ARG A 115 -2.51 -12.31 8.91
N LEU A 116 -1.64 -11.47 8.35
CA LEU A 116 -0.25 -11.82 8.08
C LEU A 116 0.50 -12.18 9.38
N ASN A 117 0.25 -11.47 10.47
CA ASN A 117 0.84 -11.81 11.76
C ASN A 117 0.45 -13.19 12.23
N GLU A 118 -0.80 -13.59 12.08
CA GLU A 118 -1.25 -14.95 12.41
C GLU A 118 -0.53 -16.01 11.56
N LEU A 119 -0.35 -15.73 10.27
CA LEU A 119 0.25 -16.67 9.32
C LEU A 119 1.78 -16.72 9.39
N LEU A 120 2.44 -15.66 9.84
CA LEU A 120 3.90 -15.50 9.85
C LEU A 120 4.52 -15.46 11.25
N GLY A 121 3.79 -15.85 12.28
CA GLY A 121 4.32 -15.98 13.64
C GLY A 121 4.63 -14.64 14.33
N ASN A 122 3.79 -13.65 14.16
CA ASN A 122 3.88 -12.32 14.79
C ASN A 122 5.15 -11.52 14.41
N LYS A 123 5.63 -11.69 13.20
CA LYS A 123 6.84 -11.01 12.69
C LYS A 123 6.53 -9.84 11.75
N VAL A 124 5.29 -9.36 11.71
CA VAL A 124 4.84 -8.27 10.82
C VAL A 124 4.49 -7.04 11.64
N ALA A 125 5.23 -5.94 11.44
CA ALA A 125 4.85 -4.63 11.94
C ALA A 125 3.97 -3.93 10.91
N PHE A 126 2.98 -3.16 11.38
CA PHE A 126 2.12 -2.35 10.52
C PHE A 126 2.47 -0.87 10.67
N ALA A 127 2.78 -0.21 9.55
CA ALA A 127 3.01 1.23 9.53
C ALA A 127 1.69 1.96 9.27
N SER A 128 1.39 2.96 10.07
CA SER A 128 0.16 3.76 9.96
C SER A 128 0.17 4.78 8.82
N ASP A 129 1.29 4.91 8.14
CA ASP A 129 1.46 5.71 6.93
C ASP A 129 2.20 4.92 5.84
N THR A 130 2.46 5.55 4.70
CA THR A 130 3.11 4.88 3.56
C THR A 130 4.58 5.23 3.48
N VAL A 131 4.92 6.50 3.52
CA VAL A 131 6.31 7.01 3.42
C VAL A 131 6.63 8.06 4.50
N GLY A 132 5.74 8.20 5.46
CA GLY A 132 5.87 9.17 6.54
C GLY A 132 6.73 8.70 7.71
N PRO A 133 6.69 9.43 8.83
CA PRO A 133 7.55 9.15 9.99
C PRO A 133 7.38 7.75 10.57
N ASP A 134 6.16 7.21 10.62
CA ASP A 134 5.91 5.89 11.19
C ASP A 134 6.49 4.77 10.30
N ALA A 135 6.28 4.87 8.97
CA ALA A 135 6.87 3.94 8.02
C ALA A 135 8.40 3.98 8.08
N GLN A 136 8.99 5.18 8.11
CA GLN A 136 10.45 5.35 8.21
C GLN A 136 11.01 4.70 9.47
N ALA A 137 10.37 4.92 10.61
CA ALA A 137 10.79 4.33 11.89
C ALA A 137 10.69 2.81 11.89
N LYS A 138 9.60 2.25 11.38
CA LYS A 138 9.37 0.80 11.35
C LYS A 138 10.27 0.09 10.36
N VAL A 139 10.53 0.69 9.20
CA VAL A 139 11.49 0.15 8.22
C VAL A 139 12.91 0.16 8.80
N ALA A 140 13.32 1.24 9.47
CA ALA A 140 14.61 1.33 10.13
C ALA A 140 14.79 0.30 11.25
N ALA A 141 13.72 -0.01 11.98
CA ALA A 141 13.72 -0.99 13.08
C ALA A 141 13.56 -2.44 12.61
N CYS A 142 13.23 -2.68 11.33
CA CYS A 142 13.03 -4.01 10.78
C CYS A 142 14.32 -4.82 10.80
N LYS A 143 14.25 -6.03 11.38
CA LYS A 143 15.39 -6.95 11.46
C LYS A 143 15.34 -8.00 10.36
N PRO A 144 16.49 -8.64 10.01
CA PRO A 144 16.47 -9.78 9.09
C PRO A 144 15.46 -10.85 9.51
N GLY A 145 14.64 -11.30 8.57
CA GLY A 145 13.57 -12.27 8.84
C GLY A 145 12.25 -11.68 9.34
N GLU A 146 12.16 -10.36 9.46
CA GLU A 146 10.94 -9.66 9.83
C GLU A 146 10.32 -8.92 8.66
N CYS A 147 9.06 -8.52 8.79
CA CYS A 147 8.30 -7.77 7.79
C CYS A 147 7.74 -6.46 8.35
N VAL A 148 7.58 -5.49 7.46
CA VAL A 148 6.77 -4.28 7.69
C VAL A 148 5.75 -4.19 6.56
N LEU A 149 4.47 -4.04 6.89
CA LEU A 149 3.43 -3.71 5.92
C LEU A 149 3.14 -2.21 6.00
N LEU A 150 3.31 -1.50 4.90
CA LEU A 150 2.96 -0.09 4.78
C LEU A 150 1.44 0.06 4.63
N GLU A 151 0.90 1.21 5.02
CA GLU A 151 -0.51 1.53 4.82
C GLU A 151 -0.83 1.66 3.32
N ASN A 152 -2.11 1.64 2.98
CA ASN A 152 -2.62 1.65 1.61
C ASN A 152 -1.93 2.71 0.75
N THR A 153 -1.24 2.28 -0.30
CA THR A 153 -0.49 3.18 -1.19
C THR A 153 -1.38 4.21 -1.90
N ARG A 154 -2.66 3.91 -2.09
CA ARG A 154 -3.61 4.81 -2.74
C ARG A 154 -4.18 5.90 -1.84
N PHE A 155 -3.79 5.92 -0.56
CA PHE A 155 -4.08 7.08 0.30
C PHE A 155 -3.27 8.32 -0.09
N THR A 156 -2.33 8.18 -1.00
CA THR A 156 -1.53 9.26 -1.58
C THR A 156 -1.78 9.35 -3.08
N ALA A 157 -2.13 10.53 -3.60
CA ALA A 157 -2.34 10.73 -5.04
C ALA A 157 -1.07 10.46 -5.86
N GLY A 158 0.10 10.60 -5.26
CA GLY A 158 1.39 10.32 -5.87
C GLY A 158 1.56 8.86 -6.33
N GLU A 159 0.79 7.91 -5.78
CA GLU A 159 0.82 6.51 -6.22
C GLU A 159 0.40 6.36 -7.68
N GLU A 160 -0.79 6.83 -8.04
CA GLU A 160 -1.29 6.75 -9.42
C GLU A 160 -0.64 7.78 -10.34
N GLY A 161 -0.36 8.97 -9.81
CA GLY A 161 0.29 10.06 -10.54
C GLY A 161 1.79 9.88 -10.73
N ARG A 162 2.39 8.86 -10.15
CA ARG A 162 3.85 8.63 -10.16
C ARG A 162 4.63 9.87 -9.72
N ASP A 163 4.22 10.50 -8.65
CA ASP A 163 4.93 11.64 -8.10
C ASP A 163 6.39 11.29 -7.81
N PRO A 164 7.38 12.05 -8.35
CA PRO A 164 8.79 11.74 -8.16
C PRO A 164 9.23 11.66 -6.70
N GLU A 165 8.72 12.52 -5.84
CA GLU A 165 9.05 12.50 -4.40
C GLU A 165 8.49 11.26 -3.72
N PHE A 166 7.28 10.84 -4.06
CA PHE A 166 6.68 9.61 -3.53
C PHE A 166 7.43 8.36 -4.03
N CYS A 167 7.76 8.30 -5.31
CA CYS A 167 8.57 7.21 -5.88
C CYS A 167 9.93 7.11 -5.19
N LYS A 168 10.61 8.25 -4.99
CA LYS A 168 11.91 8.32 -4.32
C LYS A 168 11.81 7.87 -2.85
N ALA A 169 10.75 8.28 -2.15
CA ALA A 169 10.54 7.88 -0.76
C ALA A 169 10.31 6.37 -0.63
N LEU A 170 9.50 5.77 -1.50
CA LEU A 170 9.31 4.31 -1.55
C LEU A 170 10.63 3.60 -1.87
N ALA A 171 11.36 4.05 -2.89
CA ALA A 171 12.63 3.46 -3.28
C ALA A 171 13.69 3.53 -2.17
N SER A 172 13.62 4.54 -1.29
CA SER A 172 14.53 4.67 -0.15
C SER A 172 14.37 3.54 0.89
N PHE A 173 13.26 2.80 0.85
CA PHE A 173 12.99 1.68 1.76
C PHE A 173 13.57 0.36 1.30
N CYS A 174 14.25 0.30 0.17
CA CYS A 174 14.74 -0.97 -0.35
C CYS A 174 16.10 -0.87 -1.03
N ASP A 175 16.79 -2.01 -0.99
CA ASP A 175 17.98 -2.29 -1.80
C ASP A 175 17.61 -3.15 -3.01
N VAL A 176 16.49 -3.90 -2.90
CA VAL A 176 15.94 -4.78 -3.94
C VAL A 176 14.43 -4.59 -4.01
N TYR A 177 13.91 -4.52 -5.22
CA TYR A 177 12.47 -4.43 -5.49
C TYR A 177 11.94 -5.72 -6.11
N VAL A 178 10.83 -6.23 -5.59
CA VAL A 178 10.13 -7.42 -6.09
C VAL A 178 8.68 -7.06 -6.40
N ASN A 179 8.23 -7.34 -7.61
CA ASN A 179 6.82 -7.19 -7.97
C ASN A 179 6.13 -8.56 -7.99
N ASP A 180 5.29 -8.79 -6.97
CA ASP A 180 4.49 -10.01 -6.80
C ASP A 180 2.99 -9.77 -7.09
N ALA A 181 2.66 -8.64 -7.72
CA ALA A 181 1.30 -8.22 -8.02
C ALA A 181 1.02 -8.28 -9.53
N PHE A 182 0.85 -9.46 -10.09
CA PHE A 182 0.64 -9.67 -11.54
C PHE A 182 -0.51 -8.86 -12.11
N GLY A 183 -1.61 -8.72 -11.39
CA GLY A 183 -2.78 -7.95 -11.84
C GLY A 183 -2.53 -6.44 -12.01
N THR A 184 -1.47 -5.89 -11.40
CA THR A 184 -1.11 -4.47 -11.46
C THR A 184 0.22 -4.21 -12.14
N ALA A 185 0.96 -5.24 -12.53
CA ALA A 185 2.31 -5.12 -13.10
C ALA A 185 2.35 -4.31 -14.42
N HIS A 186 1.23 -4.23 -15.14
CA HIS A 186 1.09 -3.44 -16.36
C HIS A 186 0.78 -1.96 -16.11
N ARG A 187 0.47 -1.59 -14.87
CA ARG A 187 0.14 -0.20 -14.51
C ARG A 187 1.40 0.57 -14.13
N SER A 188 1.48 1.81 -14.59
CA SER A 188 2.60 2.71 -14.27
C SER A 188 2.32 3.53 -12.99
N HIS A 189 2.02 2.85 -11.90
CA HIS A 189 1.90 3.49 -10.58
C HIS A 189 3.25 3.54 -9.87
N ALA A 190 3.41 4.41 -8.87
CA ALA A 190 4.67 4.58 -8.17
C ALA A 190 5.21 3.27 -7.58
N SER A 191 4.36 2.51 -6.89
CA SER A 191 4.74 1.25 -6.26
C SER A 191 4.99 0.08 -7.24
N THR A 192 4.62 0.23 -8.52
CA THR A 192 4.81 -0.81 -9.55
C THR A 192 5.95 -0.50 -10.53
N ALA A 193 6.43 0.74 -10.55
CA ALA A 193 7.41 1.20 -11.54
C ALA A 193 8.57 1.99 -10.92
N ALA A 194 8.67 2.01 -9.60
CA ALA A 194 9.75 2.69 -8.86
C ALA A 194 11.09 1.98 -8.99
#